data_a3eba1a849f8f5411eb6d5b4c7758b6d
#
_entry.id   a3eba1a849f8f5411eb6d5b4c7758b6d
#
_cell.length_a   1.000
_cell.length_b   1.000
_cell.length_c   1.000
_cell.angle_alpha   90.00
_cell.angle_beta   90.00
_cell.angle_gamma   90.00
#
_symmetry.space_group_name_H-M   'P 1'
#
loop_
_entity.id
_entity.type
_entity.pdbx_description
1 polymer ?
#
loop_
_entity_poly.entity_id
_entity_poly.type
_entity_poly.pdbx_seq_one_letter_code
_entity_poly.pdbx_strand_id
1 'polypeptide(L)'
;RGLGDVYKRQEQEKLHNKKFRFTLTTNGVLLNDEVMEFCNKEMGNVVLSVDGRKEVHDYMRPFRKGAGSYDLIMPKFQKFAESRNQDKYYVRGTFTHHNLDFSKDVLHLADLGFKQISVEPVVAADTEEYAIREEDIPQIMEEYDTLAKEMIKREKEGKGFNFFHFMIDLTGGPCVYKRLSGCGSGTEYLAVTPWGDFYPCHQFVGEEQYLMGNVDEGITKPEIQKEFGGCNVYTKKDCKDCFARFYCSGGCAANAFHFQGDIKGNYEIGCELQRKRVECAIMIKAALACD
;
A
#
# COMPACT_ATOMS: atom_id res chain seq x y z
N ARG A 1 16.66 -17.61 8.80
CA ARG A 1 15.23 -17.69 8.45
C ARG A 1 15.17 -18.23 7.03
N GLY A 2 14.18 -18.91 6.60
CA GLY A 2 14.11 -19.50 5.27
C GLY A 2 13.47 -20.88 5.30
N LEU A 3 14.18 -21.94 4.97
CA LEU A 3 13.61 -23.30 4.92
C LEU A 3 12.93 -23.74 6.22
N GLY A 4 13.44 -23.36 7.40
CA GLY A 4 12.81 -23.67 8.68
C GLY A 4 11.40 -23.11 8.83
N ASP A 5 11.17 -21.86 8.40
CA ASP A 5 9.86 -21.23 8.47
C ASP A 5 8.88 -21.90 7.46
N VAL A 6 9.37 -22.34 6.31
CA VAL A 6 8.56 -23.08 5.31
C VAL A 6 8.09 -24.42 5.84
N TYR A 7 8.97 -25.22 6.45
CA TYR A 7 8.60 -26.51 7.04
C TYR A 7 7.60 -26.35 8.18
N LYS A 8 7.81 -25.39 9.07
CA LYS A 8 6.89 -25.07 10.15
C LYS A 8 5.52 -24.66 9.62
N ARG A 9 5.50 -23.85 8.55
CA ARG A 9 4.26 -23.50 7.85
C ARG A 9 3.51 -24.74 7.37
N GLN A 10 4.17 -25.62 6.62
CA GLN A 10 3.55 -26.83 6.07
C GLN A 10 2.99 -27.74 7.15
N GLU A 11 3.66 -27.87 8.28
CA GLU A 11 3.18 -28.61 9.45
C GLU A 11 1.92 -27.96 10.02
N GLN A 12 1.93 -26.64 10.26
CA GLN A 12 0.80 -25.90 10.82
C GLN A 12 -0.41 -25.85 9.87
N GLU A 13 -0.17 -25.76 8.56
CA GLU A 13 -1.22 -25.83 7.54
C GLU A 13 -1.99 -27.15 7.62
N LYS A 14 -1.27 -28.28 7.77
CA LYS A 14 -1.86 -29.60 7.93
C LYS A 14 -2.60 -29.77 9.27
N LEU A 15 -1.96 -29.34 10.36
CA LEU A 15 -2.52 -29.47 11.72
C LEU A 15 -3.82 -28.70 11.88
N HIS A 16 -3.89 -27.49 11.34
CA HIS A 16 -5.01 -26.57 11.52
C HIS A 16 -5.96 -26.48 10.32
N ASN A 17 -5.70 -27.23 9.25
CA ASN A 17 -6.45 -27.13 7.98
C ASN A 17 -6.56 -25.67 7.49
N LYS A 18 -5.46 -24.92 7.52
CA LYS A 18 -5.34 -23.52 7.10
C LYS A 18 -4.30 -23.39 6.01
N LYS A 19 -4.42 -22.33 5.22
CA LYS A 19 -3.45 -21.99 4.17
C LYS A 19 -2.81 -20.65 4.48
N PHE A 20 -1.50 -20.64 4.70
CA PHE A 20 -0.73 -19.42 4.92
C PHE A 20 -0.23 -18.85 3.57
N ARG A 21 -0.41 -17.55 3.38
CA ARG A 21 0.20 -16.80 2.28
C ARG A 21 1.27 -15.88 2.85
N PHE A 22 2.51 -16.13 2.48
CA PHE A 22 3.60 -15.25 2.81
C PHE A 22 3.75 -14.13 1.79
N THR A 23 4.04 -12.93 2.27
CA THR A 23 4.43 -11.77 1.47
C THR A 23 5.72 -11.20 2.03
N LEU A 24 6.49 -10.54 1.18
CA LEU A 24 7.75 -9.90 1.55
C LEU A 24 7.78 -8.49 0.97
N THR A 25 8.21 -7.52 1.79
CA THR A 25 8.59 -6.19 1.30
C THR A 25 10.09 -6.04 1.42
N THR A 26 10.76 -5.61 0.36
CA THR A 26 12.22 -5.48 0.33
C THR A 26 12.67 -4.20 -0.37
N ASN A 27 13.78 -3.62 0.10
CA ASN A 27 14.50 -2.55 -0.60
C ASN A 27 15.42 -3.06 -1.71
N GLY A 28 15.49 -4.38 -1.95
CA GLY A 28 16.23 -4.99 -3.05
C GLY A 28 17.75 -5.07 -2.90
N VAL A 29 18.34 -4.44 -1.91
CA VAL A 29 19.81 -4.38 -1.77
C VAL A 29 20.42 -5.77 -1.70
N LEU A 30 19.82 -6.67 -0.90
CA LEU A 30 20.26 -8.05 -0.72
C LEU A 30 19.58 -9.06 -1.65
N LEU A 31 18.77 -8.60 -2.61
CA LEU A 31 18.10 -9.48 -3.57
C LEU A 31 19.12 -10.01 -4.57
N ASN A 32 19.45 -11.28 -4.46
CA ASN A 32 20.31 -12.06 -5.36
C ASN A 32 19.50 -13.23 -5.97
N ASP A 33 20.11 -14.02 -6.82
CA ASP A 33 19.42 -15.09 -7.55
C ASP A 33 18.86 -16.16 -6.62
N GLU A 34 19.57 -16.55 -5.57
CA GLU A 34 19.09 -17.50 -4.57
C GLU A 34 17.85 -17.00 -3.82
N VAL A 35 17.88 -15.72 -3.41
CA VAL A 35 16.73 -15.07 -2.75
C VAL A 35 15.56 -14.93 -3.70
N MET A 36 15.80 -14.62 -4.98
CA MET A 36 14.75 -14.55 -6.01
C MET A 36 14.08 -15.91 -6.20
N GLU A 37 14.86 -16.99 -6.33
CA GLU A 37 14.34 -18.35 -6.46
C GLU A 37 13.48 -18.74 -5.26
N PHE A 38 13.99 -18.51 -4.04
CA PHE A 38 13.22 -18.73 -2.82
C PHE A 38 11.90 -17.94 -2.81
N CYS A 39 11.93 -16.64 -3.14
CA CYS A 39 10.75 -15.82 -3.21
C CYS A 39 9.75 -16.29 -4.27
N ASN A 40 10.22 -16.73 -5.42
CA ASN A 40 9.36 -17.26 -6.49
C ASN A 40 8.64 -18.53 -6.06
N LYS A 41 9.30 -19.36 -5.27
CA LYS A 41 8.74 -20.63 -4.78
C LYS A 41 7.79 -20.45 -3.61
N GLU A 42 8.15 -19.60 -2.63
CA GLU A 42 7.52 -19.60 -1.32
C GLU A 42 6.65 -18.36 -1.04
N MET A 43 6.88 -17.22 -1.73
CA MET A 43 6.16 -15.98 -1.46
C MET A 43 4.96 -15.83 -2.39
N GLY A 44 3.77 -15.64 -1.81
CA GLY A 44 2.54 -15.38 -2.55
C GLY A 44 2.53 -14.01 -3.24
N ASN A 45 3.24 -13.04 -2.68
CA ASN A 45 3.48 -11.73 -3.27
C ASN A 45 4.79 -11.12 -2.75
N VAL A 46 5.42 -10.26 -3.55
CA VAL A 46 6.63 -9.53 -3.14
C VAL A 46 6.49 -8.06 -3.51
N VAL A 47 6.76 -7.18 -2.56
CA VAL A 47 6.78 -5.73 -2.77
C VAL A 47 8.22 -5.24 -2.87
N LEU A 48 8.53 -4.60 -3.98
CA LEU A 48 9.85 -4.07 -4.34
C LEU A 48 9.82 -2.54 -4.12
N SER A 49 10.56 -2.06 -3.12
CA SER A 49 10.49 -0.65 -2.72
C SER A 49 11.32 0.24 -3.64
N VAL A 50 10.66 1.05 -4.46
CA VAL A 50 11.27 2.07 -5.33
C VAL A 50 10.30 3.24 -5.53
N ASP A 51 10.77 4.48 -5.38
CA ASP A 51 9.87 5.64 -5.34
C ASP A 51 9.58 6.23 -6.73
N GLY A 52 10.34 5.86 -7.76
CA GLY A 52 10.13 6.36 -9.12
C GLY A 52 11.43 6.60 -9.89
N ARG A 53 11.59 7.78 -10.48
CA ARG A 53 12.81 8.21 -11.18
C ARG A 53 14.02 8.14 -10.25
N LYS A 54 15.19 8.01 -10.83
CA LYS A 54 16.45 7.85 -10.10
C LYS A 54 16.70 8.96 -9.08
N GLU A 55 16.54 10.20 -9.49
CA GLU A 55 16.75 11.37 -8.63
C GLU A 55 15.80 11.41 -7.45
N VAL A 56 14.54 11.03 -7.65
CA VAL A 56 13.51 10.94 -6.59
C VAL A 56 13.87 9.83 -5.61
N HIS A 57 14.16 8.65 -6.13
CA HIS A 57 14.50 7.51 -5.30
C HIS A 57 15.78 7.73 -4.49
N ASP A 58 16.85 8.18 -5.15
CA ASP A 58 18.15 8.36 -4.50
C ASP A 58 18.15 9.50 -3.47
N TYR A 59 17.27 10.51 -3.63
CA TYR A 59 17.07 11.55 -2.63
C TYR A 59 16.43 11.00 -1.33
N MET A 60 15.37 10.19 -1.46
CA MET A 60 14.62 9.67 -0.31
C MET A 60 15.23 8.39 0.30
N ARG A 61 16.00 7.61 -0.49
CA ARG A 61 16.57 6.33 -0.08
C ARG A 61 18.07 6.20 -0.36
N PRO A 62 18.89 7.16 0.10
CA PRO A 62 20.34 7.06 -0.05
C PRO A 62 20.91 5.94 0.83
N PHE A 63 22.04 5.40 0.47
CA PHE A 63 22.87 4.63 1.39
C PHE A 63 23.39 5.51 2.54
N ARG A 64 23.76 4.87 3.65
CA ARG A 64 24.31 5.59 4.83
C ARG A 64 25.49 6.54 4.50
N LYS A 65 26.21 6.29 3.41
CA LYS A 65 27.35 7.12 2.93
C LYS A 65 26.92 8.16 1.90
N GLY A 66 25.63 8.35 1.66
CA GLY A 66 25.09 9.35 0.74
C GLY A 66 25.04 8.93 -0.74
N ALA A 67 25.57 7.77 -1.12
CA ALA A 67 25.42 7.28 -2.49
C ALA A 67 23.99 6.84 -2.77
N GLY A 68 23.48 7.01 -4.00
CA GLY A 68 22.18 6.55 -4.42
C GLY A 68 22.09 5.02 -4.45
N SER A 69 20.90 4.49 -4.24
CA SER A 69 20.65 3.03 -4.25
C SER A 69 19.97 2.53 -5.53
N TYR A 70 19.44 3.43 -6.36
CA TYR A 70 18.66 3.13 -7.57
C TYR A 70 19.39 2.21 -8.55
N ASP A 71 20.61 2.55 -8.95
CA ASP A 71 21.37 1.79 -9.95
C ASP A 71 21.70 0.36 -9.50
N LEU A 72 21.81 0.14 -8.19
CA LEU A 72 22.02 -1.20 -7.63
C LEU A 72 20.78 -2.06 -7.67
N ILE A 73 19.61 -1.49 -7.37
CA ILE A 73 18.38 -2.26 -7.17
C ILE A 73 17.58 -2.45 -8.44
N MET A 74 17.59 -1.48 -9.36
CA MET A 74 16.71 -1.49 -10.54
C MET A 74 16.91 -2.71 -11.45
N PRO A 75 18.14 -3.10 -11.83
CA PRO A 75 18.34 -4.32 -12.63
C PRO A 75 17.85 -5.59 -11.94
N LYS A 76 17.96 -5.64 -10.60
CA LYS A 76 17.46 -6.77 -9.80
C LYS A 76 15.93 -6.82 -9.81
N PHE A 77 15.27 -5.67 -9.71
CA PHE A 77 13.81 -5.58 -9.72
C PHE A 77 13.23 -5.96 -11.07
N GLN A 78 13.85 -5.51 -12.16
CA GLN A 78 13.45 -5.92 -13.51
C GLN A 78 13.57 -7.44 -13.70
N LYS A 79 14.75 -8.01 -13.37
CA LYS A 79 14.97 -9.46 -13.41
C LYS A 79 13.95 -10.23 -12.56
N PHE A 80 13.64 -9.73 -11.37
CA PHE A 80 12.66 -10.37 -10.48
C PHE A 80 11.25 -10.32 -11.05
N ALA A 81 10.80 -9.17 -11.56
CA ALA A 81 9.48 -9.01 -12.18
C ALA A 81 9.31 -9.94 -13.40
N GLU A 82 10.32 -10.03 -14.25
CA GLU A 82 10.37 -10.95 -15.39
C GLU A 82 10.29 -12.42 -14.95
N SER A 83 11.05 -12.80 -13.92
CA SER A 83 11.06 -14.18 -13.38
C SER A 83 9.69 -14.61 -12.81
N ARG A 84 8.82 -13.64 -12.50
CA ARG A 84 7.43 -13.86 -12.06
C ARG A 84 6.40 -13.69 -13.17
N ASN A 85 6.81 -13.58 -14.41
CA ASN A 85 5.93 -13.29 -15.55
C ASN A 85 5.04 -12.06 -15.32
N GLN A 86 5.59 -11.01 -14.72
CA GLN A 86 4.91 -9.75 -14.41
C GLN A 86 3.67 -9.91 -13.48
N ASP A 87 3.63 -10.96 -12.65
CA ASP A 87 2.53 -11.24 -11.72
C ASP A 87 3.04 -11.42 -10.28
N LYS A 88 2.13 -11.23 -9.32
CA LYS A 88 2.36 -11.46 -7.87
C LYS A 88 3.55 -10.68 -7.29
N TYR A 89 3.77 -9.48 -7.79
CA TYR A 89 4.67 -8.48 -7.24
C TYR A 89 4.04 -7.10 -7.36
N TYR A 90 4.61 -6.12 -6.66
CA TYR A 90 4.41 -4.70 -6.89
C TYR A 90 5.75 -3.97 -6.76
N VAL A 91 6.05 -3.06 -7.69
CA VAL A 91 6.97 -1.97 -7.38
C VAL A 91 6.17 -0.93 -6.61
N ARG A 92 6.65 -0.58 -5.42
CA ARG A 92 5.93 0.32 -4.51
C ARG A 92 6.82 1.48 -4.10
N GLY A 93 6.34 2.68 -4.38
CA GLY A 93 6.97 3.94 -4.04
C GLY A 93 6.08 4.86 -3.22
N THR A 94 6.69 5.96 -2.83
CA THR A 94 6.02 7.04 -2.10
C THR A 94 6.36 8.36 -2.77
N PHE A 95 5.37 9.19 -3.07
CA PHE A 95 5.59 10.57 -3.49
C PHE A 95 5.42 11.52 -2.30
N THR A 96 6.08 12.66 -2.38
CA THR A 96 6.21 13.63 -1.30
C THR A 96 5.99 15.03 -1.85
N HIS A 97 6.03 16.05 -1.00
CA HIS A 97 6.05 17.45 -1.42
C HIS A 97 7.15 17.77 -2.46
N HIS A 98 8.27 17.02 -2.44
CA HIS A 98 9.39 17.24 -3.36
C HIS A 98 9.18 16.69 -4.78
N ASN A 99 8.21 15.79 -4.99
CA ASN A 99 7.92 15.18 -6.29
C ASN A 99 6.41 15.08 -6.53
N LEU A 100 5.73 16.22 -6.45
CA LEU A 100 4.29 16.29 -6.73
C LEU A 100 3.93 15.83 -8.14
N ASP A 101 4.89 15.88 -9.09
CA ASP A 101 4.79 15.35 -10.45
C ASP A 101 4.91 13.81 -10.51
N PHE A 102 4.36 13.12 -9.52
CA PHE A 102 4.48 11.68 -9.31
C PHE A 102 3.95 10.82 -10.47
N SER A 103 3.11 11.37 -11.34
CA SER A 103 2.68 10.68 -12.56
C SER A 103 3.88 10.30 -13.43
N LYS A 104 4.90 11.15 -13.48
CA LYS A 104 6.16 10.88 -14.20
C LYS A 104 6.93 9.72 -13.57
N ASP A 105 6.87 9.57 -12.25
CA ASP A 105 7.50 8.46 -11.54
C ASP A 105 6.82 7.13 -11.85
N VAL A 106 5.49 7.13 -11.86
CA VAL A 106 4.68 5.96 -12.25
C VAL A 106 4.95 5.56 -13.70
N LEU A 107 4.94 6.54 -14.61
CA LEU A 107 5.17 6.31 -16.04
C LEU A 107 6.61 5.84 -16.32
N HIS A 108 7.59 6.38 -15.60
CA HIS A 108 8.97 5.93 -15.65
C HIS A 108 9.09 4.43 -15.29
N LEU A 109 8.45 4.00 -14.20
CA LEU A 109 8.44 2.60 -13.80
C LEU A 109 7.73 1.72 -14.84
N ALA A 110 6.64 2.19 -15.44
CA ALA A 110 5.96 1.50 -16.53
C ALA A 110 6.84 1.37 -17.79
N ASP A 111 7.60 2.41 -18.14
CA ASP A 111 8.54 2.41 -19.28
C ASP A 111 9.73 1.48 -19.06
N LEU A 112 10.11 1.21 -17.81
CA LEU A 112 11.09 0.19 -17.44
C LEU A 112 10.53 -1.26 -17.51
N GLY A 113 9.27 -1.43 -17.90
CA GLY A 113 8.64 -2.73 -18.12
C GLY A 113 7.85 -3.28 -16.94
N PHE A 114 7.74 -2.57 -15.82
CA PHE A 114 6.92 -3.03 -14.69
C PHE A 114 5.43 -2.92 -15.01
N LYS A 115 4.69 -4.00 -14.73
CA LYS A 115 3.25 -4.10 -14.96
C LYS A 115 2.41 -3.92 -13.69
N GLN A 116 3.01 -3.97 -12.52
CA GLN A 116 2.32 -3.86 -11.23
C GLN A 116 2.95 -2.72 -10.43
N ILE A 117 2.30 -1.56 -10.39
CA ILE A 117 2.87 -0.32 -9.83
C ILE A 117 1.94 0.23 -8.75
N SER A 118 2.54 0.66 -7.64
CA SER A 118 1.85 1.35 -6.54
C SER A 118 2.73 2.51 -6.07
N VAL A 119 2.26 3.74 -6.22
CA VAL A 119 2.93 4.95 -5.69
C VAL A 119 1.92 5.69 -4.83
N GLU A 120 2.25 5.83 -3.54
CA GLU A 120 1.36 6.38 -2.52
C GLU A 120 1.83 7.77 -2.06
N PRO A 121 0.93 8.65 -1.61
CA PRO A 121 1.34 9.86 -0.94
C PRO A 121 2.02 9.53 0.38
N VAL A 122 3.05 10.29 0.74
CA VAL A 122 3.61 10.23 2.09
C VAL A 122 2.56 10.70 3.10
N VAL A 123 2.53 10.04 4.24
CA VAL A 123 1.76 10.50 5.40
C VAL A 123 2.78 10.81 6.49
N ALA A 124 2.97 12.07 6.77
CA ALA A 124 3.97 12.59 7.70
C ALA A 124 3.40 13.81 8.45
N ALA A 125 3.97 14.12 9.60
CA ALA A 125 3.61 15.31 10.33
C ALA A 125 3.94 16.56 9.50
N ASP A 126 3.15 17.63 9.64
CA ASP A 126 3.31 18.88 8.89
C ASP A 126 4.65 19.60 9.15
N THR A 127 5.34 19.21 10.23
CA THR A 127 6.69 19.67 10.55
C THR A 127 7.78 19.10 9.66
N GLU A 128 7.49 17.99 8.96
CA GLU A 128 8.43 17.37 8.05
C GLU A 128 8.46 18.12 6.71
N GLU A 129 9.64 18.41 6.20
CA GLU A 129 9.80 19.19 4.97
C GLU A 129 9.24 18.47 3.73
N TYR A 130 9.20 17.14 3.75
CA TYR A 130 8.65 16.30 2.67
C TYR A 130 7.15 16.00 2.81
N ALA A 131 6.49 16.50 3.88
CA ALA A 131 5.06 16.26 4.11
C ALA A 131 4.20 16.90 3.01
N ILE A 132 3.16 16.19 2.59
CA ILE A 132 2.13 16.74 1.69
C ILE A 132 1.21 17.64 2.51
N ARG A 133 0.94 18.84 1.97
CA ARG A 133 0.12 19.89 2.59
C ARG A 133 -1.14 20.15 1.78
N GLU A 134 -2.07 20.88 2.33
CA GLU A 134 -3.32 21.26 1.63
C GLU A 134 -3.06 22.04 0.33
N GLU A 135 -2.03 22.88 0.30
CA GLU A 135 -1.61 23.65 -0.88
C GLU A 135 -1.13 22.78 -2.05
N ASP A 136 -0.72 21.52 -1.79
CA ASP A 136 -0.26 20.58 -2.80
C ASP A 136 -1.41 19.83 -3.49
N ILE A 137 -2.60 19.81 -2.85
CA ILE A 137 -3.74 19.02 -3.32
C ILE A 137 -4.13 19.34 -4.76
N PRO A 138 -4.26 20.62 -5.19
CA PRO A 138 -4.64 20.92 -6.57
C PRO A 138 -3.70 20.29 -7.60
N GLN A 139 -2.38 20.37 -7.38
CA GLN A 139 -1.40 19.77 -8.27
C GLN A 139 -1.48 18.24 -8.27
N ILE A 140 -1.62 17.62 -7.11
CA ILE A 140 -1.78 16.16 -7.00
C ILE A 140 -3.03 15.69 -7.75
N MET A 141 -4.13 16.44 -7.70
CA MET A 141 -5.36 16.14 -8.44
C MET A 141 -5.14 16.15 -9.95
N GLU A 142 -4.42 17.15 -10.47
CA GLU A 142 -4.06 17.26 -11.89
C GLU A 142 -3.13 16.11 -12.32
N GLU A 143 -2.21 15.68 -11.46
CA GLU A 143 -1.33 14.56 -11.73
C GLU A 143 -2.09 13.22 -11.78
N TYR A 144 -3.10 13.01 -10.93
CA TYR A 144 -3.98 11.84 -11.05
C TYR A 144 -4.75 11.84 -12.37
N ASP A 145 -5.27 13.00 -12.83
CA ASP A 145 -5.94 13.11 -14.13
C ASP A 145 -4.98 12.83 -15.29
N THR A 146 -3.77 13.35 -15.21
CA THR A 146 -2.71 13.13 -16.21
C THR A 146 -2.35 11.65 -16.30
N LEU A 147 -2.15 10.99 -15.15
CA LEU A 147 -1.85 9.56 -15.09
C LEU A 147 -3.01 8.73 -15.67
N ALA A 148 -4.25 9.05 -15.31
CA ALA A 148 -5.41 8.30 -15.79
C ALA A 148 -5.59 8.43 -17.31
N LYS A 149 -5.40 9.62 -17.87
CA LYS A 149 -5.43 9.85 -19.34
C LYS A 149 -4.34 9.07 -20.07
N GLU A 150 -3.12 9.07 -19.53
CA GLU A 150 -2.00 8.34 -20.13
C GLU A 150 -2.21 6.80 -20.01
N MET A 151 -2.79 6.33 -18.92
CA MET A 151 -3.15 4.91 -18.76
C MET A 151 -4.18 4.47 -19.80
N ILE A 152 -5.23 5.26 -20.07
CA ILE A 152 -6.23 4.98 -21.10
C ILE A 152 -5.55 4.88 -22.48
N LYS A 153 -4.70 5.84 -22.81
CA LYS A 153 -3.95 5.86 -24.07
C LYS A 153 -3.06 4.61 -24.22
N ARG A 154 -2.27 4.29 -23.18
CA ARG A 154 -1.37 3.12 -23.20
C ARG A 154 -2.13 1.80 -23.28
N GLU A 155 -3.30 1.69 -22.65
CA GLU A 155 -4.14 0.50 -22.75
C GLU A 155 -4.61 0.28 -24.20
N LYS A 156 -5.08 1.33 -24.88
CA LYS A 156 -5.47 1.28 -26.31
C LYS A 156 -4.30 0.94 -27.23
N GLU A 157 -3.07 1.29 -26.84
CA GLU A 157 -1.85 0.96 -27.59
C GLU A 157 -1.28 -0.43 -27.27
N GLY A 158 -1.91 -1.21 -26.39
CA GLY A 158 -1.41 -2.52 -25.94
C GLY A 158 -0.20 -2.43 -25.00
N LYS A 159 0.06 -1.27 -24.42
CA LYS A 159 1.15 -0.98 -23.47
C LYS A 159 0.65 -0.79 -22.04
N GLY A 160 -0.53 -1.29 -21.72
CA GLY A 160 -1.17 -1.14 -20.44
C GLY A 160 -0.34 -1.68 -19.25
N PHE A 161 -0.59 -1.11 -18.09
CA PHE A 161 -0.05 -1.53 -16.79
C PHE A 161 -1.08 -1.31 -15.69
N ASN A 162 -0.93 -1.98 -14.57
CA ASN A 162 -1.80 -1.81 -13.40
C ASN A 162 -1.23 -0.76 -12.46
N PHE A 163 -2.01 0.28 -12.18
CA PHE A 163 -1.75 1.19 -11.07
C PHE A 163 -2.69 0.86 -9.92
N PHE A 164 -2.14 0.36 -8.82
CA PHE A 164 -2.88 -0.23 -7.70
C PHE A 164 -4.05 0.65 -7.21
N HIS A 165 -3.84 1.98 -7.16
CA HIS A 165 -4.83 2.90 -6.61
C HIS A 165 -6.01 3.19 -7.54
N PHE A 166 -5.93 2.78 -8.81
CA PHE A 166 -7.03 2.85 -9.78
C PHE A 166 -7.70 1.49 -10.00
N MET A 167 -7.18 0.42 -9.40
CA MET A 167 -7.75 -0.93 -9.49
C MET A 167 -8.96 -1.07 -8.56
N ILE A 168 -10.05 -0.41 -8.91
CA ILE A 168 -11.31 -0.44 -8.17
C ILE A 168 -12.31 -1.32 -8.93
N ASP A 169 -12.86 -2.35 -8.27
CA ASP A 169 -13.91 -3.17 -8.87
C ASP A 169 -15.23 -2.39 -8.92
N LEU A 170 -15.55 -1.92 -10.13
CA LEU A 170 -16.78 -1.19 -10.44
C LEU A 170 -17.85 -2.09 -11.07
N THR A 171 -17.57 -3.35 -11.36
CA THR A 171 -18.45 -4.25 -12.12
C THR A 171 -19.14 -5.30 -11.27
N GLY A 172 -18.46 -5.86 -10.28
CA GLY A 172 -18.98 -6.94 -9.44
C GLY A 172 -19.85 -6.48 -8.28
N GLY A 173 -19.92 -5.19 -8.03
CA GLY A 173 -20.49 -4.62 -6.83
C GLY A 173 -19.66 -4.95 -5.59
N PRO A 174 -19.61 -4.08 -4.60
CA PRO A 174 -18.87 -4.35 -3.38
C PRO A 174 -19.59 -5.40 -2.52
N CYS A 175 -18.84 -6.38 -2.03
CA CYS A 175 -19.25 -7.03 -0.80
C CYS A 175 -19.21 -5.96 0.30
N VAL A 176 -20.34 -5.39 0.67
CA VAL A 176 -20.46 -4.28 1.62
C VAL A 176 -19.73 -4.60 2.91
N TYR A 177 -19.86 -5.83 3.41
CA TYR A 177 -19.18 -6.28 4.63
C TYR A 177 -17.66 -6.08 4.58
N LYS A 178 -17.01 -6.47 3.49
CA LYS A 178 -15.55 -6.31 3.31
C LYS A 178 -15.11 -4.86 3.12
N ARG A 179 -16.05 -3.95 2.86
CA ARG A 179 -15.76 -2.54 2.57
C ARG A 179 -16.18 -1.58 3.67
N LEU A 180 -16.55 -2.10 4.82
CA LEU A 180 -16.99 -1.26 5.94
C LEU A 180 -15.81 -0.67 6.73
N SER A 181 -14.75 -1.43 6.97
CA SER A 181 -13.70 -1.11 7.94
C SER A 181 -12.26 -1.15 7.40
N GLY A 182 -12.08 -0.98 6.09
CA GLY A 182 -10.76 -0.83 5.48
C GLY A 182 -9.90 -2.11 5.56
N CYS A 183 -8.65 -1.96 6.04
CA CYS A 183 -7.67 -3.04 6.07
C CYS A 183 -7.87 -4.06 7.21
N GLY A 184 -8.88 -3.86 8.08
CA GLY A 184 -9.13 -4.72 9.22
C GLY A 184 -8.11 -4.59 10.36
N SER A 185 -7.42 -3.43 10.47
CA SER A 185 -6.48 -3.18 11.58
C SER A 185 -7.14 -3.42 12.92
N GLY A 186 -6.41 -4.07 13.84
CA GLY A 186 -6.88 -4.43 15.17
C GLY A 186 -7.86 -5.62 15.23
N THR A 187 -8.40 -6.08 14.08
CA THR A 187 -9.36 -7.19 14.03
C THR A 187 -8.89 -8.33 13.13
N GLU A 188 -8.71 -8.09 11.84
CA GLU A 188 -8.25 -9.08 10.86
C GLU A 188 -6.73 -8.94 10.57
N TYR A 189 -6.15 -7.81 10.92
CA TYR A 189 -4.74 -7.49 10.77
C TYR A 189 -4.15 -7.03 12.11
N LEU A 190 -2.99 -7.58 12.45
CA LEU A 190 -2.19 -7.22 13.61
C LEU A 190 -0.72 -7.01 13.22
N ALA A 191 -0.05 -6.07 13.88
CA ALA A 191 1.40 -5.99 13.87
C ALA A 191 1.96 -6.79 15.06
N VAL A 192 3.02 -7.55 14.81
CA VAL A 192 3.77 -8.27 15.83
C VAL A 192 5.18 -7.70 15.86
N THR A 193 5.59 -7.16 17.00
CA THR A 193 6.93 -6.62 17.18
C THR A 193 7.98 -7.74 17.26
N PRO A 194 9.30 -7.44 17.11
CA PRO A 194 10.34 -8.43 17.32
C PRO A 194 10.38 -9.03 18.74
N TRP A 195 9.75 -8.36 19.70
CA TRP A 195 9.65 -8.80 21.11
C TRP A 195 8.37 -9.60 21.38
N GLY A 196 7.49 -9.70 20.39
CA GLY A 196 6.26 -10.47 20.48
C GLY A 196 5.02 -9.66 20.82
N ASP A 197 5.10 -8.35 20.98
CA ASP A 197 3.95 -7.50 21.33
C ASP A 197 2.99 -7.33 20.14
N PHE A 198 1.70 -7.27 20.43
CA PHE A 198 0.64 -7.08 19.46
C PHE A 198 0.12 -5.64 19.44
N TYR A 199 0.04 -5.06 18.24
CA TYR A 199 -0.57 -3.76 17.98
C TYR A 199 -1.59 -3.86 16.83
N PRO A 200 -2.58 -2.93 16.74
CA PRO A 200 -3.58 -2.96 15.66
C PRO A 200 -2.97 -2.93 14.25
N CYS A 201 -1.89 -2.16 14.06
CA CYS A 201 -1.04 -2.19 12.87
C CYS A 201 0.34 -1.62 13.20
N HIS A 202 1.26 -1.69 12.22
CA HIS A 202 2.64 -1.24 12.41
C HIS A 202 2.77 0.26 12.75
N GLN A 203 1.80 1.10 12.36
CA GLN A 203 1.79 2.54 12.67
C GLN A 203 1.40 2.85 14.13
N PHE A 204 0.86 1.88 14.85
CA PHE A 204 0.55 2.01 16.28
C PHE A 204 1.65 1.40 17.18
N VAL A 205 2.72 0.85 16.61
CA VAL A 205 3.82 0.30 17.40
C VAL A 205 4.49 1.41 18.21
N GLY A 206 4.49 1.24 19.55
CA GLY A 206 5.00 2.24 20.48
C GLY A 206 3.91 3.10 21.16
N GLU A 207 2.68 3.06 20.65
CA GLU A 207 1.53 3.69 21.31
C GLU A 207 1.02 2.77 22.43
N GLU A 208 1.44 3.01 23.68
CA GLU A 208 1.14 2.12 24.83
C GLU A 208 -0.37 1.83 25.01
N GLN A 209 -1.22 2.83 24.71
CA GLN A 209 -2.67 2.69 24.77
C GLN A 209 -3.24 1.65 23.80
N TYR A 210 -2.52 1.35 22.71
CA TYR A 210 -2.89 0.38 21.69
C TYR A 210 -2.09 -0.94 21.76
N LEU A 211 -1.35 -1.18 22.84
CA LEU A 211 -0.75 -2.48 23.11
C LEU A 211 -1.86 -3.48 23.44
N MET A 212 -2.07 -4.48 22.57
CA MET A 212 -3.20 -5.41 22.64
C MET A 212 -2.92 -6.70 23.41
N GLY A 213 -1.65 -7.01 23.65
CA GLY A 213 -1.17 -8.26 24.25
C GLY A 213 0.13 -8.72 23.61
N ASN A 214 0.45 -9.99 23.70
CA ASN A 214 1.70 -10.55 23.16
C ASN A 214 1.54 -12.01 22.69
N VAL A 215 2.60 -12.58 22.12
CA VAL A 215 2.58 -13.95 21.55
C VAL A 215 2.41 -15.05 22.59
N ASP A 216 2.72 -14.80 23.86
CA ASP A 216 2.63 -15.79 24.94
C ASP A 216 1.25 -15.82 25.57
N GLU A 217 0.64 -14.66 25.80
CA GLU A 217 -0.65 -14.50 26.47
C GLU A 217 -1.82 -14.33 25.50
N GLY A 218 -1.51 -14.03 24.23
CA GLY A 218 -2.52 -13.70 23.22
C GLY A 218 -3.04 -12.26 23.39
N ILE A 219 -4.27 -12.01 22.98
CA ILE A 219 -4.90 -10.69 23.10
C ILE A 219 -5.46 -10.54 24.52
N THR A 220 -4.85 -9.67 25.31
CA THR A 220 -5.23 -9.38 26.69
C THR A 220 -6.17 -8.18 26.84
N LYS A 221 -6.26 -7.32 25.78
CA LYS A 221 -7.13 -6.13 25.75
C LYS A 221 -8.14 -6.23 24.60
N PRO A 222 -9.18 -7.06 24.71
CA PRO A 222 -10.19 -7.23 23.66
C PRO A 222 -11.04 -5.98 23.40
N GLU A 223 -11.05 -5.01 24.32
CA GLU A 223 -11.69 -3.72 24.15
C GLU A 223 -11.10 -2.93 22.96
N ILE A 224 -9.79 -3.03 22.73
CA ILE A 224 -9.13 -2.40 21.58
C ILE A 224 -9.63 -3.04 20.27
N GLN A 225 -9.75 -4.37 20.22
CA GLN A 225 -10.34 -5.04 19.06
C GLN A 225 -11.77 -4.57 18.79
N LYS A 226 -12.58 -4.43 19.85
CA LYS A 226 -13.95 -3.96 19.75
C LYS A 226 -14.02 -2.51 19.25
N GLU A 227 -13.11 -1.66 19.72
CA GLU A 227 -13.02 -0.27 19.28
C GLU A 227 -12.70 -0.18 17.79
N PHE A 228 -11.67 -0.91 17.31
CA PHE A 228 -11.29 -0.94 15.89
C PHE A 228 -12.39 -1.60 15.03
N GLY A 229 -13.00 -2.67 15.48
CA GLY A 229 -14.14 -3.31 14.81
C GLY A 229 -15.38 -2.42 14.70
N GLY A 230 -15.55 -1.50 15.66
CA GLY A 230 -16.58 -0.47 15.62
C GLY A 230 -16.26 0.72 14.72
N CYS A 231 -15.03 0.86 14.27
CA CYS A 231 -14.59 1.96 13.40
C CYS A 231 -14.86 1.63 11.93
N ASN A 232 -15.96 2.15 11.38
CA ASN A 232 -16.38 1.85 10.00
C ASN A 232 -17.06 3.06 9.34
N VAL A 233 -17.41 2.95 8.05
CA VAL A 233 -18.00 4.03 7.24
C VAL A 233 -19.32 4.57 7.76
N TYR A 234 -20.03 3.85 8.61
CA TYR A 234 -21.28 4.33 9.21
C TYR A 234 -21.08 5.05 10.55
N THR A 235 -19.97 4.76 11.23
CA THR A 235 -19.62 5.38 12.52
C THR A 235 -18.79 6.64 12.37
N LYS A 236 -18.15 6.82 11.21
CA LYS A 236 -17.41 8.04 10.85
C LYS A 236 -18.34 9.09 10.27
N LYS A 237 -18.38 10.28 10.90
CA LYS A 237 -19.32 11.36 10.58
C LYS A 237 -19.26 11.76 9.10
N ASP A 238 -18.07 11.99 8.56
CA ASP A 238 -17.88 12.54 7.22
C ASP A 238 -18.00 11.47 6.11
N CYS A 239 -18.00 10.19 6.49
CA CYS A 239 -18.19 9.09 5.54
C CYS A 239 -19.65 8.87 5.14
N LYS A 240 -20.61 9.36 5.95
CA LYS A 240 -22.04 9.07 5.78
C LYS A 240 -22.56 9.42 4.39
N ASP A 241 -22.17 10.59 3.87
CA ASP A 241 -22.65 11.12 2.59
C ASP A 241 -21.57 11.11 1.49
N CYS A 242 -20.41 10.46 1.76
CA CYS A 242 -19.32 10.36 0.80
C CYS A 242 -19.62 9.30 -0.27
N PHE A 243 -19.56 9.67 -1.55
CA PHE A 243 -19.77 8.74 -2.67
C PHE A 243 -18.72 7.63 -2.74
N ALA A 244 -17.50 7.91 -2.29
CA ALA A 244 -16.38 6.98 -2.31
C ALA A 244 -16.36 6.01 -1.12
N ARG A 245 -17.26 6.13 -0.13
CA ARG A 245 -17.19 5.41 1.15
C ARG A 245 -16.99 3.91 1.03
N PHE A 246 -17.67 3.24 0.10
CA PHE A 246 -17.58 1.79 -0.09
C PHE A 246 -16.39 1.35 -0.95
N TYR A 247 -15.65 2.29 -1.51
CA TYR A 247 -14.39 2.06 -2.19
C TYR A 247 -13.19 2.45 -1.32
N CYS A 248 -13.36 3.47 -0.48
CA CYS A 248 -12.38 3.92 0.52
C CYS A 248 -12.39 3.07 1.79
N SER A 249 -13.57 2.55 2.20
CA SER A 249 -13.76 1.78 3.44
C SER A 249 -13.44 2.56 4.73
N GLY A 250 -13.61 3.90 4.72
CA GLY A 250 -13.42 4.75 5.90
C GLY A 250 -12.00 5.26 6.11
N GLY A 251 -11.07 5.03 5.17
CA GLY A 251 -9.70 5.51 5.27
C GLY A 251 -8.83 4.72 6.26
N CYS A 252 -7.69 5.30 6.63
CA CYS A 252 -6.72 4.70 7.53
C CYS A 252 -6.99 5.14 8.98
N ALA A 253 -7.19 4.19 9.90
CA ALA A 253 -7.40 4.48 11.33
C ALA A 253 -6.16 5.13 11.96
N ALA A 254 -4.94 4.72 11.55
CA ALA A 254 -3.71 5.30 12.06
C ALA A 254 -3.55 6.75 11.61
N ASN A 255 -3.82 7.06 10.33
CA ASN A 255 -3.77 8.43 9.86
C ASN A 255 -4.78 9.32 10.60
N ALA A 256 -6.02 8.81 10.79
CA ALA A 256 -7.03 9.53 11.56
C ALA A 256 -6.54 9.81 12.99
N PHE A 257 -5.97 8.83 13.67
CA PHE A 257 -5.42 8.99 15.01
C PHE A 257 -4.26 10.01 15.06
N HIS A 258 -3.28 9.88 14.17
CA HIS A 258 -2.10 10.78 14.20
C HIS A 258 -2.44 12.23 13.87
N PHE A 259 -3.47 12.49 13.04
CA PHE A 259 -3.86 13.85 12.66
C PHE A 259 -4.99 14.44 13.51
N GLN A 260 -5.85 13.61 14.12
CA GLN A 260 -7.01 14.09 14.87
C GLN A 260 -7.11 13.53 16.30
N GLY A 261 -6.18 12.66 16.70
CA GLY A 261 -6.20 12.03 18.03
C GLY A 261 -7.27 10.94 18.23
N ASP A 262 -8.03 10.60 17.20
CA ASP A 262 -9.13 9.62 17.27
C ASP A 262 -9.14 8.73 16.00
N ILE A 263 -9.17 7.42 16.16
CA ILE A 263 -9.28 6.48 15.04
C ILE A 263 -10.59 6.64 14.23
N LYS A 264 -11.63 7.22 14.84
CA LYS A 264 -12.91 7.54 14.20
C LYS A 264 -12.91 8.86 13.44
N GLY A 265 -11.86 9.66 13.58
CA GLY A 265 -11.64 10.84 12.78
C GLY A 265 -11.35 10.52 11.31
N ASN A 266 -11.06 11.56 10.54
CA ASN A 266 -10.65 11.43 9.15
C ASN A 266 -9.33 12.19 8.92
N TYR A 267 -8.49 11.67 8.06
CA TYR A 267 -7.36 12.41 7.50
C TYR A 267 -7.84 13.10 6.21
N GLU A 268 -8.09 14.40 6.25
CA GLU A 268 -8.81 15.14 5.19
C GLU A 268 -8.09 15.09 3.84
N ILE A 269 -6.77 15.34 3.82
CA ILE A 269 -5.96 15.20 2.60
C ILE A 269 -6.17 13.79 2.00
N GLY A 270 -6.09 12.75 2.83
CA GLY A 270 -6.35 11.37 2.38
C GLY A 270 -7.75 11.16 1.83
N CYS A 271 -8.77 11.84 2.35
CA CYS A 271 -10.13 11.79 1.85
C CYS A 271 -10.25 12.42 0.46
N GLU A 272 -9.64 13.60 0.24
CA GLU A 272 -9.60 14.28 -1.05
C GLU A 272 -8.94 13.40 -2.11
N LEU A 273 -7.73 12.91 -1.83
CA LEU A 273 -6.97 12.06 -2.73
C LEU A 273 -7.72 10.77 -3.07
N GLN A 274 -8.41 10.18 -2.09
CA GLN A 274 -9.15 8.95 -2.33
C GLN A 274 -10.41 9.17 -3.18
N ARG A 275 -11.12 10.28 -3.01
CA ARG A 275 -12.22 10.65 -3.90
C ARG A 275 -11.73 10.79 -5.33
N LYS A 276 -10.61 11.49 -5.54
CA LYS A 276 -10.01 11.66 -6.87
C LYS A 276 -9.59 10.34 -7.51
N ARG A 277 -9.02 9.42 -6.75
CA ARG A 277 -8.67 8.07 -7.23
C ARG A 277 -9.89 7.29 -7.71
N VAL A 278 -11.01 7.39 -7.00
CA VAL A 278 -12.27 6.76 -7.42
C VAL A 278 -12.80 7.39 -8.70
N GLU A 279 -12.77 8.72 -8.84
CA GLU A 279 -13.14 9.43 -10.07
C GLU A 279 -12.29 8.97 -11.27
N CYS A 280 -10.96 8.92 -11.10
CA CYS A 280 -10.04 8.44 -12.14
C CYS A 280 -10.31 6.99 -12.54
N ALA A 281 -10.59 6.10 -11.56
CA ALA A 281 -10.94 4.71 -11.84
C ALA A 281 -12.24 4.59 -12.65
N ILE A 282 -13.25 5.41 -12.33
CA ILE A 282 -14.52 5.50 -13.11
C ILE A 282 -14.23 6.00 -14.52
N MET A 283 -13.43 7.07 -14.66
CA MET A 283 -13.05 7.64 -15.96
C MET A 283 -12.37 6.61 -16.85
N ILE A 284 -11.36 5.88 -16.30
CA ILE A 284 -10.64 4.83 -17.04
C ILE A 284 -11.62 3.75 -17.49
N LYS A 285 -12.47 3.26 -16.58
CA LYS A 285 -13.42 2.19 -16.89
C LYS A 285 -14.43 2.62 -17.96
N ALA A 286 -14.95 3.82 -17.87
CA ALA A 286 -15.90 4.37 -18.85
C ALA A 286 -15.25 4.53 -20.23
N ALA A 287 -14.04 5.09 -20.29
CA ALA A 287 -13.32 5.30 -21.55
C ALA A 287 -12.96 4.00 -22.27
N LEU A 288 -12.64 2.94 -21.51
CA LEU A 288 -12.29 1.62 -22.08
C LEU A 288 -13.51 0.73 -22.35
N ALA A 289 -14.69 1.08 -21.85
CA ALA A 289 -15.93 0.35 -22.13
C ALA A 289 -16.66 0.85 -23.40
N CYS A 290 -16.29 2.03 -23.92
CA CYS A 290 -16.90 2.65 -25.08
C CYS A 290 -16.19 2.30 -26.40
N ASP A 291 -15.13 1.49 -26.36
CA ASP A 291 -14.43 0.95 -27.52
C ASP A 291 -14.82 -0.52 -27.72
#